data_a942ca2da28c3bc69e997e8ed75cca4e
#
_entry.id   a942ca2da28c3bc69e997e8ed75cca4e
#
_cell.length_a   1.000
_cell.length_b   1.000
_cell.length_c   1.000
_cell.angle_alpha   90.00
_cell.angle_beta   90.00
_cell.angle_gamma   90.00
#
_symmetry.space_group_name_H-M   'P 1'
#
loop_
_entity.id
_entity.type
_entity.pdbx_description
1 polymer ?
#
loop_
_entity_poly.entity_id
_entity_poly.type
_entity_poly.pdbx_seq_one_letter_code
_entity_poly.pdbx_strand_id
1 'polypeptide(L)'
;MGKNVPVSIIVDELPTLYFHKIDRLIGTARSNKVAVTLGFQELPQLEADYGKTGMQKIITTNGNIIAGSVRGKETLEWLSSDIFGKVVQMKKGVTIDRDKTSINYNENMDSLMPPAKIADMRTGWICGLTAKDFTVIKKGKDGSVNIQKEKDFETSKFYCKTNFDMKSIDIEEADYVNYPIPKYYEFESIDARERVLYDNFNRINQEVKEMIGKIQKEFVKK
;
A
#
# COMPACT_ATOMS: atom_id res chain seq x y z
N MET A 1 22.86 -20.64 -5.26
CA MET A 1 21.61 -19.83 -5.17
C MET A 1 21.98 -18.36 -5.07
N GLY A 2 21.64 -17.56 -6.06
CA GLY A 2 21.87 -16.12 -6.05
C GLY A 2 21.13 -15.47 -4.89
N LYS A 3 21.76 -14.49 -4.23
CA LYS A 3 21.06 -13.67 -3.21
C LYS A 3 20.02 -12.82 -3.94
N ASN A 4 18.73 -13.03 -3.68
CA ASN A 4 17.69 -12.19 -4.21
C ASN A 4 17.91 -10.75 -3.74
N VAL A 5 17.99 -9.82 -4.68
CA VAL A 5 18.06 -8.38 -4.42
C VAL A 5 16.66 -7.92 -4.01
N PRO A 6 16.52 -7.12 -2.95
CA PRO A 6 15.23 -6.52 -2.61
C PRO A 6 14.71 -5.65 -3.75
N VAL A 7 13.42 -5.81 -4.06
CA VAL A 7 12.74 -5.04 -5.11
C VAL A 7 11.47 -4.42 -4.53
N SER A 8 11.14 -3.20 -4.92
CA SER A 8 9.87 -2.57 -4.59
C SER A 8 9.04 -2.39 -5.85
N ILE A 9 7.78 -2.80 -5.78
CA ILE A 9 6.76 -2.57 -6.81
C ILE A 9 5.78 -1.57 -6.24
N ILE A 10 5.66 -0.42 -6.87
CA ILE A 10 4.74 0.64 -6.46
C ILE A 10 3.75 0.86 -7.60
N VAL A 11 2.47 0.68 -7.30
CA VAL A 11 1.36 0.94 -8.23
C VAL A 11 0.51 2.03 -7.60
N ASP A 12 0.61 3.24 -8.12
CA ASP A 12 -0.03 4.42 -7.54
C ASP A 12 -1.56 4.41 -7.74
N GLU A 13 -2.03 4.04 -8.91
CA GLU A 13 -3.46 4.00 -9.23
C GLU A 13 -3.85 2.59 -9.74
N LEU A 14 -4.03 1.65 -8.82
CA LEU A 14 -4.32 0.26 -9.16
C LEU A 14 -5.59 0.06 -10.02
N PRO A 15 -6.71 0.79 -9.80
CA PRO A 15 -7.89 0.66 -10.65
C PRO A 15 -7.67 0.99 -12.12
N THR A 16 -6.77 1.93 -12.44
CA THR A 16 -6.46 2.26 -13.85
C THR A 16 -5.54 1.25 -14.52
N LEU A 17 -4.82 0.49 -13.73
CA LEU A 17 -3.85 -0.50 -14.17
C LEU A 17 -4.34 -1.90 -13.76
N TYR A 18 -5.29 -2.47 -14.51
CA TYR A 18 -5.75 -3.82 -14.23
C TYR A 18 -4.60 -4.83 -14.26
N PHE A 19 -4.24 -5.35 -13.10
CA PHE A 19 -3.16 -6.31 -12.95
C PHE A 19 -3.71 -7.70 -12.60
N HIS A 20 -3.76 -8.58 -13.60
CA HIS A 20 -4.31 -9.93 -13.41
C HIS A 20 -3.55 -10.70 -12.32
N LYS A 21 -4.27 -11.25 -11.34
CA LYS A 21 -3.71 -12.04 -10.21
C LYS A 21 -2.71 -11.29 -9.33
N ILE A 22 -2.90 -10.01 -9.12
CA ILE A 22 -2.07 -9.20 -8.20
C ILE A 22 -2.06 -9.78 -6.77
N ASP A 23 -3.16 -10.36 -6.32
CA ASP A 23 -3.30 -11.06 -5.04
C ASP A 23 -2.26 -12.18 -4.88
N ARG A 24 -2.01 -12.94 -5.93
CA ARG A 24 -0.98 -13.99 -5.93
C ARG A 24 0.43 -13.41 -5.90
N LEU A 25 0.67 -12.34 -6.64
CA LEU A 25 1.95 -11.64 -6.60
C LEU A 25 2.28 -11.20 -5.17
N ILE A 26 1.35 -10.53 -4.49
CA ILE A 26 1.54 -10.06 -3.10
C ILE A 26 1.85 -11.24 -2.18
N GLY A 27 1.10 -12.33 -2.27
CA GLY A 27 1.28 -13.51 -1.42
C GLY A 27 2.63 -14.24 -1.63
N THR A 28 3.15 -14.25 -2.85
CA THR A 28 4.40 -14.96 -3.18
C THR A 28 5.64 -14.05 -3.18
N ALA A 29 5.46 -12.75 -3.33
CA ALA A 29 6.54 -11.78 -3.46
C ALA A 29 7.40 -11.66 -2.19
N ARG A 30 6.79 -11.84 -1.01
CA ARG A 30 7.48 -11.72 0.29
C ARG A 30 8.69 -12.66 0.41
N SER A 31 8.57 -13.91 0.01
CA SER A 31 9.65 -14.89 0.07
C SER A 31 10.83 -14.53 -0.85
N ASN A 32 10.58 -13.75 -1.89
CA ASN A 32 11.55 -13.26 -2.85
C ASN A 32 12.07 -11.84 -2.54
N LYS A 33 11.79 -11.31 -1.35
CA LYS A 33 12.16 -9.95 -0.92
C LYS A 33 11.57 -8.85 -1.82
N VAL A 34 10.38 -9.06 -2.35
CA VAL A 34 9.65 -8.05 -3.11
C VAL A 34 8.63 -7.38 -2.19
N ALA A 35 8.72 -6.07 -2.05
CA ALA A 35 7.72 -5.24 -1.40
C ALA A 35 6.72 -4.74 -2.45
N VAL A 36 5.44 -4.82 -2.14
CA VAL A 36 4.37 -4.34 -3.03
C VAL A 36 3.58 -3.25 -2.33
N THR A 37 3.48 -2.08 -2.95
CA THR A 37 2.67 -0.96 -2.50
C THR A 37 1.60 -0.68 -3.55
N LEU A 38 0.33 -0.68 -3.13
CA LEU A 38 -0.81 -0.45 -4.00
C LEU A 38 -1.55 0.79 -3.54
N GLY A 39 -1.71 1.75 -4.45
CA GLY A 39 -2.52 2.95 -4.25
C GLY A 39 -3.86 2.84 -4.95
N PHE A 40 -4.91 3.37 -4.32
CA PHE A 40 -6.24 3.56 -4.89
C PHE A 40 -6.98 4.63 -4.08
N GLN A 41 -8.01 5.22 -4.66
CA GLN A 41 -8.72 6.32 -4.00
C GLN A 41 -9.89 5.82 -3.16
N GLU A 42 -10.72 4.94 -3.72
CA GLU A 42 -11.93 4.44 -3.08
C GLU A 42 -12.15 2.94 -3.35
N LEU A 43 -12.70 2.21 -2.37
CA LEU A 43 -12.99 0.78 -2.51
C LEU A 43 -13.92 0.43 -3.67
N PRO A 44 -15.00 1.20 -3.96
CA PRO A 44 -15.87 0.91 -5.10
C PRO A 44 -15.16 0.91 -6.45
N GLN A 45 -14.12 1.73 -6.63
CA GLN A 45 -13.31 1.70 -7.85
C GLN A 45 -12.56 0.37 -7.98
N LEU A 46 -11.98 -0.08 -6.88
CA LEU A 46 -11.28 -1.36 -6.86
C LEU A 46 -12.24 -2.54 -7.06
N GLU A 47 -13.46 -2.45 -6.52
CA GLU A 47 -14.51 -3.46 -6.72
C GLU A 47 -14.99 -3.52 -8.17
N ALA A 48 -15.11 -2.39 -8.84
CA ALA A 48 -15.53 -2.31 -10.23
C ALA A 48 -14.59 -3.10 -11.17
N ASP A 49 -13.27 -3.03 -10.94
CA ASP A 49 -12.29 -3.66 -11.80
C ASP A 49 -11.93 -5.11 -11.40
N TYR A 50 -11.85 -5.38 -10.12
CA TYR A 50 -11.43 -6.70 -9.61
C TYR A 50 -12.58 -7.57 -9.12
N GLY A 51 -13.80 -7.03 -9.08
CA GLY A 51 -14.96 -7.65 -8.46
C GLY A 51 -14.82 -7.75 -6.93
N LYS A 52 -15.93 -7.98 -6.24
CA LYS A 52 -15.98 -8.03 -4.76
C LYS A 52 -14.96 -9.01 -4.16
N THR A 53 -14.86 -10.21 -4.72
CA THR A 53 -13.93 -11.23 -4.23
C THR A 53 -12.48 -10.85 -4.48
N GLY A 54 -12.17 -10.24 -5.63
CA GLY A 54 -10.83 -9.78 -5.96
C GLY A 54 -10.39 -8.63 -5.06
N MET A 55 -11.23 -7.63 -4.87
CA MET A 55 -11.02 -6.54 -3.93
C MET A 55 -10.75 -7.06 -2.51
N GLN A 56 -11.59 -7.95 -1.99
CA GLN A 56 -11.41 -8.55 -0.67
C GLN A 56 -10.06 -9.26 -0.53
N LYS A 57 -9.63 -10.02 -1.52
CA LYS A 57 -8.32 -10.68 -1.50
C LYS A 57 -7.18 -9.66 -1.46
N ILE A 58 -7.27 -8.61 -2.27
CA ILE A 58 -6.25 -7.55 -2.31
C ILE A 58 -6.13 -6.88 -0.94
N ILE A 59 -7.22 -6.41 -0.35
CA ILE A 59 -7.19 -5.68 0.92
C ILE A 59 -6.77 -6.55 2.11
N THR A 60 -7.15 -7.84 2.13
CA THR A 60 -6.81 -8.75 3.23
C THR A 60 -5.39 -9.30 3.17
N THR A 61 -4.78 -9.31 1.99
CA THR A 61 -3.40 -9.79 1.83
C THR A 61 -2.37 -8.73 2.25
N ASN A 62 -2.76 -7.46 2.28
CA ASN A 62 -1.88 -6.36 2.69
C ASN A 62 -1.83 -6.25 4.22
N GLY A 63 -0.63 -6.30 4.78
CA GLY A 63 -0.41 -6.17 6.22
C GLY A 63 -0.34 -4.73 6.71
N ASN A 64 -0.06 -3.78 5.82
CA ASN A 64 0.03 -2.35 6.12
C ASN A 64 -1.04 -1.60 5.33
N ILE A 65 -1.75 -0.72 6.00
CA ILE A 65 -2.78 0.13 5.42
C ILE A 65 -2.51 1.56 5.84
N ILE A 66 -2.40 2.46 4.86
CA ILE A 66 -2.20 3.89 5.08
C ILE A 66 -3.31 4.61 4.31
N ALA A 67 -4.09 5.41 5.01
CA ALA A 67 -5.16 6.19 4.42
C ALA A 67 -5.03 7.68 4.77
N GLY A 68 -5.27 8.52 3.79
CA GLY A 68 -5.55 9.93 3.97
C GLY A 68 -7.03 10.18 4.21
N SER A 69 -7.49 11.43 4.02
CA SER A 69 -8.91 11.75 4.02
C SER A 69 -9.61 11.06 2.84
N VAL A 70 -10.66 10.32 3.11
CA VAL A 70 -11.53 9.66 2.13
C VAL A 70 -12.97 10.13 2.32
N ARG A 71 -13.79 10.07 1.29
CA ARG A 71 -15.18 10.54 1.32
C ARG A 71 -16.21 9.48 1.01
N GLY A 72 -15.81 8.41 0.35
CA GLY A 72 -16.70 7.31 0.01
C GLY A 72 -17.20 6.57 1.25
N LYS A 73 -18.53 6.42 1.37
CA LYS A 73 -19.16 5.79 2.53
C LYS A 73 -18.59 4.39 2.82
N GLU A 74 -18.43 3.56 1.81
CA GLU A 74 -17.92 2.20 1.95
C GLU A 74 -16.48 2.16 2.44
N THR A 75 -15.62 3.04 1.91
CA THR A 75 -14.23 3.15 2.34
C THR A 75 -14.14 3.67 3.77
N LEU A 76 -14.97 4.64 4.14
CA LEU A 76 -15.06 5.16 5.51
C LEU A 76 -15.53 4.10 6.51
N GLU A 77 -16.56 3.34 6.16
CA GLU A 77 -17.08 2.25 7.01
C GLU A 77 -16.06 1.13 7.16
N TRP A 78 -15.39 0.75 6.10
CA TRP A 78 -14.32 -0.25 6.13
C TRP A 78 -13.15 0.20 7.03
N LEU A 79 -12.64 1.42 6.85
CA LEU A 79 -11.57 1.94 7.71
C LEU A 79 -12.01 2.00 9.17
N SER A 80 -13.20 2.55 9.45
CA SER A 80 -13.69 2.72 10.83
C SER A 80 -13.99 1.40 11.52
N SER A 81 -14.64 0.44 10.84
CA SER A 81 -15.13 -0.78 11.44
C SER A 81 -14.14 -1.93 11.38
N ASP A 82 -13.53 -2.16 10.21
CA ASP A 82 -12.69 -3.34 9.99
C ASP A 82 -11.23 -3.07 10.38
N ILE A 83 -10.72 -1.86 10.07
CA ILE A 83 -9.34 -1.51 10.38
C ILE A 83 -9.21 -1.02 11.82
N PHE A 84 -10.01 -0.02 12.21
CA PHE A 84 -9.92 0.54 13.57
C PHE A 84 -10.75 -0.23 14.59
N GLY A 85 -11.93 -0.74 14.20
CA GLY A 85 -12.82 -1.45 15.11
C GLY A 85 -13.47 -0.57 16.16
N LYS A 86 -13.98 -1.22 17.20
CA LYS A 86 -14.71 -0.57 18.29
C LYS A 86 -13.97 -0.71 19.61
N VAL A 87 -14.19 0.25 20.50
CA VAL A 87 -13.69 0.25 21.86
C VAL A 87 -14.85 0.37 22.83
N VAL A 88 -14.79 -0.36 23.95
CA VAL A 88 -15.77 -0.25 25.02
C VAL A 88 -15.46 1.01 25.84
N GLN A 89 -16.37 1.95 25.86
CA GLN A 89 -16.31 3.12 26.72
C GLN A 89 -17.28 2.94 27.90
N MET A 90 -16.75 2.95 29.12
CA MET A 90 -17.55 3.03 30.32
C MET A 90 -17.96 4.47 30.57
N LYS A 91 -19.23 4.79 30.37
CA LYS A 91 -19.80 6.09 30.77
C LYS A 91 -20.41 5.97 32.16
N LYS A 92 -19.86 6.74 33.09
CA LYS A 92 -20.36 6.83 34.44
C LYS A 92 -21.43 7.92 34.49
N GLY A 93 -22.69 7.52 34.60
CA GLY A 93 -23.80 8.43 34.86
C GLY A 93 -24.01 8.56 36.37
N VAL A 94 -24.01 9.80 36.88
CA VAL A 94 -24.37 10.10 38.28
C VAL A 94 -25.69 10.82 38.27
N THR A 95 -26.71 10.20 38.83
CA THR A 95 -28.03 10.85 39.09
C THR A 95 -28.06 11.19 40.54
N ILE A 96 -28.18 12.51 40.83
CA ILE A 96 -28.30 13.04 42.18
C ILE A 96 -29.76 13.49 42.36
N ASP A 97 -30.50 12.76 43.23
CA ASP A 97 -31.79 13.15 43.71
C ASP A 97 -31.68 13.61 45.18
N ARG A 98 -32.69 14.34 45.70
CA ARG A 98 -32.59 14.99 47.01
C ARG A 98 -32.17 14.06 48.15
N ASP A 99 -32.53 12.77 48.05
CA ASP A 99 -32.24 11.77 49.09
C ASP A 99 -31.43 10.58 48.65
N LYS A 100 -31.07 10.41 47.39
CA LYS A 100 -30.30 9.26 46.89
C LYS A 100 -29.38 9.64 45.73
N THR A 101 -28.13 9.20 45.84
CA THR A 101 -27.18 9.26 44.76
C THR A 101 -27.09 7.85 44.12
N SER A 102 -27.51 7.70 42.89
CA SER A 102 -27.31 6.45 42.15
C SER A 102 -26.23 6.65 41.07
N ILE A 103 -25.35 5.62 41.00
CA ILE A 103 -24.27 5.59 40.01
C ILE A 103 -24.64 4.47 39.04
N ASN A 104 -24.89 4.85 37.79
CA ASN A 104 -25.12 3.92 36.69
C ASN A 104 -23.87 3.82 35.81
N TYR A 105 -23.43 2.59 35.57
CA TYR A 105 -22.38 2.31 34.59
C TYR A 105 -23.04 1.84 33.31
N ASN A 106 -22.90 2.61 32.23
CA ASN A 106 -23.32 2.20 30.90
C ASN A 106 -22.08 1.89 30.06
N GLU A 107 -22.02 0.67 29.57
CA GLU A 107 -21.03 0.24 28.61
C GLU A 107 -21.56 0.55 27.20
N ASN A 108 -20.89 1.47 26.50
CA ASN A 108 -21.18 1.77 25.10
C ASN A 108 -20.01 1.32 24.23
N MET A 109 -20.32 0.66 23.14
CA MET A 109 -19.33 0.35 22.09
C MET A 109 -19.27 1.53 21.12
N ASP A 110 -18.21 2.31 21.22
CA ASP A 110 -17.96 3.44 20.31
C ASP A 110 -16.86 3.06 19.31
N SER A 111 -16.91 3.59 18.06
CA SER A 111 -15.86 3.40 17.08
C SER A 111 -14.55 4.02 17.58
N LEU A 112 -13.44 3.28 17.51
CA LEU A 112 -12.12 3.79 17.88
C LEU A 112 -11.76 5.00 17.01
N MET A 113 -12.11 4.95 15.72
CA MET A 113 -11.94 6.03 14.76
C MET A 113 -13.27 6.24 14.02
N PRO A 114 -14.08 7.23 14.40
CA PRO A 114 -15.35 7.50 13.73
C PRO A 114 -15.16 7.88 12.26
N PRO A 115 -16.09 7.49 11.36
CA PRO A 115 -16.00 7.85 9.93
C PRO A 115 -15.85 9.34 9.68
N ALA A 116 -16.57 10.18 10.44
CA ALA A 116 -16.47 11.63 10.34
C ALA A 116 -15.05 12.15 10.61
N LYS A 117 -14.35 11.57 11.58
CA LYS A 117 -12.96 11.94 11.90
C LYS A 117 -12.00 11.61 10.77
N ILE A 118 -12.24 10.52 10.02
CA ILE A 118 -11.44 10.14 8.85
C ILE A 118 -11.73 11.09 7.69
N ALA A 119 -13.02 11.40 7.45
CA ALA A 119 -13.45 12.31 6.39
C ALA A 119 -12.91 13.74 6.57
N ASP A 120 -12.82 14.18 7.82
CA ASP A 120 -12.40 15.54 8.19
C ASP A 120 -10.88 15.69 8.40
N MET A 121 -10.10 14.66 8.06
CA MET A 121 -8.64 14.74 8.17
C MET A 121 -8.08 15.87 7.29
N ARG A 122 -7.24 16.70 7.92
CA ARG A 122 -6.55 17.80 7.23
C ARG A 122 -5.36 17.26 6.41
N THR A 123 -4.94 18.06 5.43
CA THR A 123 -3.73 17.78 4.66
C THR A 123 -2.54 17.45 5.55
N GLY A 124 -1.83 16.37 5.18
CA GLY A 124 -0.68 15.87 5.94
C GLY A 124 -1.04 14.96 7.12
N TRP A 125 -2.32 14.71 7.39
CA TRP A 125 -2.73 13.70 8.36
C TRP A 125 -2.99 12.36 7.68
N ILE A 126 -2.56 11.30 8.34
CA ILE A 126 -2.76 9.92 7.89
C ILE A 126 -3.25 9.05 9.04
N CYS A 127 -3.97 8.02 8.69
CA CYS A 127 -4.39 6.98 9.63
C CYS A 127 -4.21 5.59 9.00
N GLY A 128 -4.20 4.56 9.82
CA GLY A 128 -4.09 3.21 9.28
C GLY A 128 -3.65 2.16 10.28
N LEU A 129 -3.12 1.09 9.71
CA LEU A 129 -2.69 -0.11 10.41
C LEU A 129 -1.31 -0.50 9.90
N THR A 130 -0.39 -0.87 10.80
CA THR A 130 0.89 -1.50 10.47
C THR A 130 0.91 -2.95 10.91
N ALA A 131 1.63 -3.80 10.17
CA ALA A 131 1.82 -5.20 10.54
C ALA A 131 2.55 -5.32 11.90
N LYS A 132 2.15 -6.30 12.70
CA LYS A 132 2.67 -6.50 14.06
C LYS A 132 4.16 -6.88 14.12
N ASP A 133 4.72 -7.39 13.05
CA ASP A 133 6.12 -7.83 12.96
C ASP A 133 7.09 -6.72 12.54
N PHE A 134 6.82 -5.50 12.96
CA PHE A 134 7.63 -4.36 12.58
C PHE A 134 8.97 -4.35 13.31
N THR A 135 10.06 -4.30 12.56
CA THR A 135 11.41 -4.16 13.09
C THR A 135 11.84 -2.70 13.05
N VAL A 136 12.01 -2.06 14.19
CA VAL A 136 12.49 -0.67 14.25
C VAL A 136 14.02 -0.64 14.17
N ILE A 137 14.53 0.07 13.19
CA ILE A 137 15.96 0.35 13.04
C ILE A 137 16.25 1.66 13.77
N LYS A 138 16.84 1.58 14.95
CA LYS A 138 17.32 2.78 15.68
C LYS A 138 18.77 3.05 15.30
N LYS A 139 19.04 4.23 14.75
CA LYS A 139 20.41 4.71 14.54
C LYS A 139 20.90 5.37 15.85
N GLY A 140 21.96 4.84 16.42
CA GLY A 140 22.65 5.49 17.53
C GLY A 140 23.30 6.81 17.10
N LYS A 141 23.58 7.70 18.06
CA LYS A 141 24.30 8.97 17.80
C LYS A 141 25.72 8.76 17.26
N ASP A 142 26.26 7.58 17.43
CA ASP A 142 27.56 7.09 16.97
C ASP A 142 27.52 6.43 15.57
N GLY A 143 26.37 6.45 14.91
CA GLY A 143 26.16 5.79 13.61
C GLY A 143 25.92 4.28 13.71
N SER A 144 25.91 3.70 14.91
CA SER A 144 25.59 2.29 15.11
C SER A 144 24.13 2.01 14.76
N VAL A 145 23.89 0.88 14.05
CA VAL A 145 22.56 0.43 13.70
C VAL A 145 22.11 -0.64 14.67
N ASN A 146 21.24 -0.29 15.60
CA ASN A 146 20.59 -1.24 16.50
C ASN A 146 19.24 -1.68 15.93
N ILE A 147 19.15 -2.96 15.60
CA ILE A 147 17.89 -3.61 15.19
C ILE A 147 17.19 -4.09 16.45
N GLN A 148 16.24 -3.33 16.97
CA GLN A 148 15.39 -3.77 18.07
C GLN A 148 14.08 -4.30 17.52
N LYS A 149 13.76 -5.55 17.85
CA LYS A 149 12.37 -6.03 17.79
C LYS A 149 11.66 -5.38 18.98
N GLU A 150 10.88 -4.34 18.73
CA GLU A 150 10.00 -3.82 19.78
C GLU A 150 8.95 -4.87 20.09
N LYS A 151 9.02 -5.40 21.32
CA LYS A 151 8.08 -6.43 21.81
C LYS A 151 6.70 -5.87 22.14
N ASP A 152 6.53 -4.54 22.16
CA ASP A 152 5.37 -3.85 22.74
C ASP A 152 4.60 -3.03 21.71
N PHE A 153 4.41 -3.51 20.47
CA PHE A 153 3.40 -2.94 19.60
C PHE A 153 2.01 -3.45 20.03
N GLU A 154 1.49 -2.93 21.14
CA GLU A 154 0.11 -3.18 21.55
C GLU A 154 -0.91 -2.57 20.59
N THR A 155 -0.54 -1.54 19.83
CA THR A 155 -1.42 -0.92 18.83
C THR A 155 -0.71 -0.79 17.50
N SER A 156 -1.01 -1.69 16.60
CA SER A 156 -0.62 -1.57 15.19
C SER A 156 -1.35 -0.43 14.45
N LYS A 157 -2.29 0.25 15.12
CA LYS A 157 -3.14 1.31 14.58
C LYS A 157 -2.51 2.67 14.84
N PHE A 158 -2.54 3.56 13.86
CA PHE A 158 -1.99 4.90 13.99
C PHE A 158 -2.91 5.99 13.43
N TYR A 159 -2.79 7.17 13.98
CA TYR A 159 -3.38 8.43 13.51
C TYR A 159 -2.37 9.52 13.82
N CYS A 160 -1.71 10.04 12.81
CA CYS A 160 -0.61 10.98 12.99
C CYS A 160 -0.53 12.00 11.85
N LYS A 161 0.19 13.09 12.13
CA LYS A 161 0.59 14.03 11.09
C LYS A 161 1.91 13.58 10.49
N THR A 162 1.98 13.55 9.17
CA THR A 162 3.22 13.30 8.44
C THR A 162 4.15 14.51 8.57
N ASN A 163 5.43 14.24 8.71
CA ASN A 163 6.47 15.26 8.68
C ASN A 163 7.35 14.96 7.48
N PHE A 164 7.03 15.58 6.33
CA PHE A 164 7.86 15.48 5.14
C PHE A 164 9.04 16.45 5.24
N ASP A 165 10.20 15.99 4.84
CA ASP A 165 11.35 16.86 4.63
C ASP A 165 11.20 17.60 3.29
N MET A 166 10.40 18.68 3.33
CA MET A 166 10.12 19.49 2.14
C MET A 166 11.40 20.04 1.50
N LYS A 167 12.44 20.31 2.29
CA LYS A 167 13.70 20.83 1.75
C LYS A 167 14.41 19.82 0.87
N SER A 168 14.41 18.54 1.26
CA SER A 168 14.97 17.47 0.42
C SER A 168 14.16 17.29 -0.86
N ILE A 169 12.84 17.39 -0.78
CA ILE A 169 11.94 17.30 -1.94
C ILE A 169 12.20 18.47 -2.90
N ASP A 170 12.27 19.70 -2.39
CA ASP A 170 12.53 20.89 -3.20
C ASP A 170 13.89 20.80 -3.93
N ILE A 171 14.91 20.22 -3.29
CA ILE A 171 16.23 19.99 -3.91
C ILE A 171 16.12 18.94 -5.01
N GLU A 172 15.42 17.83 -4.78
CA GLU A 172 15.22 16.78 -5.78
C GLU A 172 14.38 17.29 -6.97
N GLU A 173 13.35 18.10 -6.73
CA GLU A 173 12.56 18.72 -7.79
C GLU A 173 13.41 19.70 -8.63
N ALA A 174 14.26 20.49 -7.99
CA ALA A 174 15.16 21.40 -8.70
C ALA A 174 16.18 20.64 -9.57
N ASP A 175 16.62 19.47 -9.12
CA ASP A 175 17.58 18.62 -9.83
C ASP A 175 16.91 17.79 -10.94
N TYR A 176 15.58 17.64 -10.90
CA TYR A 176 14.81 16.90 -11.91
C TYR A 176 15.02 17.42 -13.34
N VAL A 177 15.24 18.72 -13.50
CA VAL A 177 15.55 19.36 -14.79
C VAL A 177 16.82 18.78 -15.42
N ASN A 178 17.75 18.27 -14.61
CA ASN A 178 19.02 17.70 -15.04
C ASN A 178 18.94 16.22 -15.43
N TYR A 179 17.82 15.54 -15.12
CA TYR A 179 17.65 14.16 -15.54
C TYR A 179 17.44 14.08 -17.05
N PRO A 180 18.11 13.14 -17.72
CA PRO A 180 17.95 13.00 -19.15
C PRO A 180 16.51 12.62 -19.49
N ILE A 181 15.86 13.44 -20.30
CA ILE A 181 14.52 13.14 -20.82
C ILE A 181 14.61 11.83 -21.61
N PRO A 182 13.70 10.86 -21.38
CA PRO A 182 13.65 9.65 -22.17
C PRO A 182 13.59 10.01 -23.66
N LYS A 183 14.42 9.38 -24.47
CA LYS A 183 14.37 9.59 -25.91
C LYS A 183 13.04 9.05 -26.43
N TYR A 184 12.15 9.95 -26.84
CA TYR A 184 10.96 9.56 -27.57
C TYR A 184 11.38 9.28 -29.02
N TYR A 185 10.92 8.15 -29.55
CA TYR A 185 11.07 7.88 -30.98
C TYR A 185 10.01 8.70 -31.72
N GLU A 186 10.45 9.71 -32.47
CA GLU A 186 9.60 10.38 -33.45
C GLU A 186 9.61 9.54 -34.72
N PHE A 187 8.44 9.16 -35.16
CA PHE A 187 8.27 8.40 -36.40
C PHE A 187 7.86 9.36 -37.52
N GLU A 188 8.47 9.22 -38.68
CA GLU A 188 8.20 10.07 -39.86
C GLU A 188 6.74 9.92 -40.36
N SER A 189 6.10 8.79 -40.08
CA SER A 189 4.72 8.50 -40.43
C SER A 189 4.12 7.42 -39.56
N ILE A 190 2.79 7.28 -39.60
CA ILE A 190 2.05 6.20 -38.91
C ILE A 190 2.52 4.83 -39.42
N ASP A 191 2.70 4.69 -40.74
CA ASP A 191 3.15 3.44 -41.36
C ASP A 191 4.59 3.07 -40.90
N ALA A 192 5.47 4.05 -40.73
CA ALA A 192 6.81 3.83 -40.21
C ALA A 192 6.76 3.33 -38.75
N ARG A 193 5.85 3.89 -37.95
CA ARG A 193 5.62 3.44 -36.56
C ARG A 193 5.12 2.00 -36.53
N GLU A 194 4.12 1.67 -37.34
CA GLU A 194 3.53 0.31 -37.38
C GLU A 194 4.57 -0.73 -37.81
N ARG A 195 5.41 -0.42 -38.79
CA ARG A 195 6.51 -1.30 -39.22
C ARG A 195 7.49 -1.56 -38.08
N VAL A 196 7.95 -0.52 -37.40
CA VAL A 196 8.91 -0.67 -36.28
C VAL A 196 8.30 -1.48 -35.14
N LEU A 197 7.02 -1.28 -34.81
CA LEU A 197 6.31 -2.05 -33.79
C LEU A 197 6.19 -3.53 -34.21
N TYR A 198 5.84 -3.79 -35.46
CA TYR A 198 5.71 -5.14 -36.00
C TYR A 198 7.08 -5.88 -36.01
N ASP A 199 8.13 -5.19 -36.46
CA ASP A 199 9.48 -5.76 -36.50
C ASP A 199 10.01 -6.06 -35.08
N ASN A 200 9.78 -5.16 -34.13
CA ASN A 200 10.12 -5.40 -32.74
C ASN A 200 9.34 -6.58 -32.13
N PHE A 201 8.06 -6.69 -32.42
CA PHE A 201 7.24 -7.82 -31.98
C PHE A 201 7.78 -9.15 -32.52
N ASN A 202 8.09 -9.21 -33.82
CA ASN A 202 8.66 -10.39 -34.45
C ASN A 202 10.03 -10.74 -33.89
N ARG A 203 10.91 -9.75 -33.69
CA ARG A 203 12.21 -9.94 -33.09
C ARG A 203 12.12 -10.52 -31.69
N ILE A 204 11.27 -9.96 -30.82
CA ILE A 204 11.08 -10.45 -29.46
C ILE A 204 10.56 -11.89 -29.47
N ASN A 205 9.58 -12.21 -30.33
CA ASN A 205 9.08 -13.58 -30.45
C ASN A 205 10.14 -14.56 -30.90
N GLN A 206 11.03 -14.15 -31.81
CA GLN A 206 12.12 -14.99 -32.26
C GLN A 206 13.16 -15.21 -31.14
N GLU A 207 13.56 -14.15 -30.44
CA GLU A 207 14.50 -14.23 -29.32
C GLU A 207 13.97 -15.14 -28.20
N VAL A 208 12.67 -15.06 -27.90
CA VAL A 208 12.01 -15.96 -26.92
C VAL A 208 12.02 -17.41 -27.39
N LYS A 209 11.73 -17.69 -28.67
CA LYS A 209 11.77 -19.04 -29.23
C LYS A 209 13.19 -19.63 -29.18
N GLU A 210 14.19 -18.83 -29.50
CA GLU A 210 15.59 -19.22 -29.42
C GLU A 210 16.04 -19.54 -27.98
N MET A 211 15.61 -18.68 -27.04
CA MET A 211 15.86 -18.87 -25.61
C MET A 211 15.22 -20.17 -25.11
N ILE A 212 13.95 -20.42 -25.45
CA ILE A 212 13.26 -21.68 -25.11
C ILE A 212 14.01 -22.88 -25.71
N GLY A 213 14.41 -22.78 -26.98
CA GLY A 213 15.16 -23.87 -27.65
C GLY A 213 16.54 -24.15 -27.01
N LYS A 214 17.21 -23.11 -26.50
CA LYS A 214 18.46 -23.28 -25.72
C LYS A 214 18.20 -24.02 -24.40
N ILE A 215 17.20 -23.57 -23.67
CA ILE A 215 16.80 -24.18 -22.40
C ILE A 215 16.41 -25.64 -22.58
N GLN A 216 15.60 -25.97 -23.60
CA GLN A 216 15.21 -27.34 -23.88
C GLN A 216 16.40 -28.23 -24.20
N LYS A 217 17.37 -27.73 -24.96
CA LYS A 217 18.60 -28.48 -25.27
C LYS A 217 19.49 -28.75 -24.05
N GLU A 218 19.50 -27.85 -23.09
CA GLU A 218 20.19 -28.01 -21.81
C GLU A 218 19.52 -29.03 -20.89
N PHE A 219 18.19 -29.09 -20.89
CA PHE A 219 17.44 -30.09 -20.11
C PHE A 219 17.49 -31.50 -20.69
N VAL A 220 17.62 -31.66 -22.01
CA VAL A 220 17.72 -32.96 -22.66
C VAL A 220 19.15 -33.56 -22.54
N LYS A 221 20.14 -32.73 -22.19
CA LYS A 221 21.53 -33.21 -21.98
C LYS A 221 21.85 -33.67 -20.55
N LYS A 222 20.88 -33.57 -19.64
CA LYS A 222 20.93 -34.14 -18.30
C LYS A 222 20.07 -35.38 -18.18
#